data_494c98ec84e6e0fa0a9b86edf755c62e
#
_entry.id   494c98ec84e6e0fa0a9b86edf755c62e
#
_cell.length_a   1.000
_cell.length_b   1.000
_cell.length_c   1.000
_cell.angle_alpha   90.00
_cell.angle_beta   90.00
_cell.angle_gamma   90.00
#
_symmetry.space_group_name_H-M   'P 1'
#
loop_
_entity.id
_entity.type
_entity.pdbx_description
1 polymer ?
#
loop_
_entity_poly.entity_id
_entity_poly.type
_entity_poly.pdbx_seq_one_letter_code
_entity_poly.pdbx_strand_id
1 'polypeptide(L)'
;MRHWHAMLAVVAVVACADQPPTGPARFAPSLSVGGSEGAPPIVFNTQMRSELEVPLSTSESKGHAQIMILADGTIESQVIINNVSDESVRFGHIHHLNAGQPTGPVIWWLSNPVGVDLNLTDRHLVFRQQGIFVSNAHFTSHAAALAELLRDPSSFYVNFHSDAFPGGFASGFLP
;
A
#
# COMPACT_ATOMS: atom_id res chain seq x y z
N MET A 1 -28.03 60.28 -66.38
CA MET A 1 -28.63 59.41 -65.32
C MET A 1 -27.47 58.56 -64.72
N ARG A 2 -27.08 58.90 -63.48
CA ARG A 2 -25.92 58.23 -62.79
C ARG A 2 -26.48 57.42 -61.67
N HIS A 3 -26.35 56.05 -61.76
CA HIS A 3 -26.77 55.13 -60.73
C HIS A 3 -25.60 55.00 -59.74
N TRP A 4 -25.81 55.40 -58.46
CA TRP A 4 -24.91 55.12 -57.38
C TRP A 4 -25.30 53.77 -56.73
N HIS A 5 -24.35 52.84 -56.78
CA HIS A 5 -24.49 51.60 -56.05
C HIS A 5 -23.85 51.77 -54.68
N ALA A 6 -24.67 51.72 -53.66
CA ALA A 6 -24.20 51.71 -52.27
C ALA A 6 -23.76 50.27 -51.94
N MET A 7 -22.47 50.10 -51.67
CA MET A 7 -21.94 48.87 -51.12
C MET A 7 -22.21 48.84 -49.61
N LEU A 8 -23.03 47.88 -49.14
CA LEU A 8 -23.13 47.54 -47.73
C LEU A 8 -21.93 46.62 -47.36
N ALA A 9 -21.07 47.11 -46.48
CA ALA A 9 -20.05 46.23 -45.88
C ALA A 9 -20.67 45.53 -44.65
N VAL A 10 -20.79 44.22 -44.76
CA VAL A 10 -21.20 43.37 -43.63
C VAL A 10 -19.95 43.04 -42.84
N VAL A 11 -19.86 43.60 -41.63
CA VAL A 11 -18.81 43.22 -40.64
C VAL A 11 -19.28 41.95 -39.93
N ALA A 12 -18.68 40.83 -40.25
CA ALA A 12 -18.86 39.58 -39.52
C ALA A 12 -18.04 39.65 -38.20
N VAL A 13 -18.72 39.79 -37.09
CA VAL A 13 -18.14 39.64 -35.74
C VAL A 13 -17.99 38.14 -35.52
N VAL A 14 -16.78 37.60 -35.60
CA VAL A 14 -16.45 36.23 -35.15
C VAL A 14 -16.42 36.25 -33.63
N ALA A 15 -17.50 35.78 -33.02
CA ALA A 15 -17.48 35.46 -31.60
C ALA A 15 -16.64 34.21 -31.40
N CYS A 16 -15.45 34.37 -30.80
CA CYS A 16 -14.71 33.26 -30.25
C CYS A 16 -15.57 32.65 -29.12
N ALA A 17 -16.25 31.55 -29.41
CA ALA A 17 -16.82 30.72 -28.38
C ALA A 17 -15.66 30.04 -27.66
N ASP A 18 -15.42 30.43 -26.40
CA ASP A 18 -14.59 29.67 -25.48
C ASP A 18 -15.23 28.31 -25.31
N GLN A 19 -14.71 27.31 -26.02
CA GLN A 19 -15.00 25.91 -25.71
C GLN A 19 -14.32 25.58 -24.40
N PRO A 20 -15.04 25.10 -23.39
CA PRO A 20 -14.40 24.54 -22.22
C PRO A 20 -13.49 23.40 -22.65
N PRO A 21 -12.28 23.27 -22.07
CA PRO A 21 -11.33 22.25 -22.44
C PRO A 21 -11.96 20.87 -22.21
N THR A 22 -12.20 20.14 -23.32
CA THR A 22 -12.55 18.72 -23.30
C THR A 22 -11.28 17.93 -22.96
N GLY A 23 -10.77 18.10 -21.74
CA GLY A 23 -9.80 17.17 -21.17
C GLY A 23 -10.50 15.84 -20.91
N PRO A 24 -9.80 14.71 -21.02
CA PRO A 24 -10.37 13.42 -20.63
C PRO A 24 -10.91 13.55 -19.22
N ALA A 25 -12.14 13.08 -18.99
CA ALA A 25 -12.74 13.09 -17.67
C ALA A 25 -11.72 12.45 -16.71
N ARG A 26 -11.14 13.27 -15.83
CA ARG A 26 -10.32 12.75 -14.75
C ARG A 26 -11.29 11.92 -13.92
N PHE A 27 -11.15 10.61 -14.02
CA PHE A 27 -11.76 9.73 -13.04
C PHE A 27 -11.20 10.18 -11.70
N ALA A 28 -12.03 10.87 -10.91
CA ALA A 28 -11.67 11.10 -9.52
C ALA A 28 -11.41 9.71 -8.94
N PRO A 29 -10.23 9.44 -8.38
CA PRO A 29 -10.02 8.17 -7.74
C PRO A 29 -11.13 8.01 -6.71
N SER A 30 -11.82 6.88 -6.74
CA SER A 30 -12.91 6.57 -5.81
C SER A 30 -12.40 6.42 -4.37
N LEU A 31 -11.11 6.61 -4.16
CA LEU A 31 -10.42 6.78 -2.90
C LEU A 31 -9.99 8.25 -2.78
N SER A 32 -10.81 9.05 -2.14
CA SER A 32 -10.33 10.22 -1.42
C SER A 32 -9.69 9.75 -0.11
N VAL A 33 -8.58 9.06 -0.19
CA VAL A 33 -7.58 9.17 0.86
C VAL A 33 -7.10 10.60 0.70
N GLY A 34 -7.45 11.51 1.61
CA GLY A 34 -7.37 12.97 1.47
C GLY A 34 -6.03 13.58 1.05
N GLY A 35 -5.43 13.02 0.02
CA GLY A 35 -4.17 13.39 -0.58
C GLY A 35 -4.41 14.01 -1.95
N SER A 36 -4.25 15.32 -2.03
CA SER A 36 -3.86 15.98 -3.28
C SER A 36 -2.47 15.48 -3.69
N GLU A 37 -2.17 15.46 -4.99
CA GLU A 37 -0.80 15.29 -5.49
C GLU A 37 0.13 16.17 -4.67
N GLY A 38 1.10 15.56 -3.97
CA GLY A 38 2.02 16.26 -3.07
C GLY A 38 1.71 16.17 -1.58
N ALA A 39 0.64 15.51 -1.13
CA ALA A 39 0.44 15.23 0.29
C ALA A 39 1.54 14.28 0.82
N PRO A 40 2.04 14.52 2.04
CA PRO A 40 3.02 13.63 2.64
C PRO A 40 2.44 12.22 2.81
N PRO A 41 3.25 11.15 2.71
CA PRO A 41 2.79 9.80 2.95
C PRO A 41 2.32 9.61 4.39
N ILE A 42 1.34 8.74 4.59
CA ILE A 42 0.99 8.24 5.92
C ILE A 42 1.95 7.10 6.25
N VAL A 43 2.61 7.15 7.40
CA VAL A 43 3.69 6.24 7.76
C VAL A 43 3.36 5.51 9.06
N PHE A 44 3.40 4.18 8.99
CA PHE A 44 3.32 3.29 10.15
C PHE A 44 4.69 2.67 10.40
N ASN A 45 5.13 2.67 11.65
CA ASN A 45 6.38 2.04 12.07
C ASN A 45 6.08 1.04 13.18
N THR A 46 6.60 -0.17 13.06
CA THR A 46 6.43 -1.18 14.11
C THR A 46 7.72 -1.95 14.37
N GLN A 47 7.90 -2.35 15.63
CA GLN A 47 8.93 -3.29 16.05
C GLN A 47 8.39 -4.71 15.99
N MET A 48 9.15 -5.60 15.39
CA MET A 48 8.79 -7.01 15.26
C MET A 48 9.57 -7.84 16.27
N ARG A 49 8.85 -8.69 17.00
CA ARG A 49 9.39 -9.50 18.11
C ARG A 49 8.74 -10.87 18.13
N SER A 50 9.47 -11.85 18.66
CA SER A 50 8.99 -13.22 18.80
C SER A 50 7.85 -13.37 19.82
N GLU A 51 7.83 -12.51 20.84
CA GLU A 51 6.82 -12.53 21.90
C GLU A 51 5.41 -12.14 21.42
N LEU A 52 5.30 -11.56 20.22
CA LEU A 52 4.03 -11.19 19.59
C LEU A 52 3.50 -12.27 18.64
N GLU A 53 4.25 -13.36 18.46
CA GLU A 53 3.84 -14.48 17.62
C GLU A 53 2.77 -15.37 18.28
N VAL A 54 1.92 -15.95 17.41
CA VAL A 54 0.92 -16.95 17.84
C VAL A 54 0.99 -18.16 16.88
N PRO A 55 1.50 -19.32 17.37
CA PRO A 55 2.04 -19.58 18.73
C PRO A 55 3.33 -18.79 18.98
N LEU A 56 3.67 -18.58 20.26
CA LEU A 56 4.91 -17.90 20.65
C LEU A 56 6.14 -18.53 20.00
N SER A 57 7.02 -17.68 19.49
CA SER A 57 8.31 -18.09 18.98
C SER A 57 9.40 -17.92 20.05
N THR A 58 10.41 -18.78 20.00
CA THR A 58 11.61 -18.68 20.84
C THR A 58 12.79 -18.06 20.09
N SER A 59 12.58 -17.56 18.88
CA SER A 59 13.61 -16.84 18.13
C SER A 59 14.05 -15.57 18.85
N GLU A 60 15.33 -15.29 18.85
CA GLU A 60 15.87 -14.01 19.33
C GLU A 60 15.97 -12.97 18.22
N SER A 61 15.66 -13.36 16.98
CA SER A 61 15.65 -12.49 15.81
C SER A 61 14.56 -11.43 15.95
N LYS A 62 14.84 -10.23 15.47
CA LYS A 62 13.97 -9.04 15.61
C LYS A 62 13.92 -8.30 14.30
N GLY A 63 12.86 -7.50 14.13
CA GLY A 63 12.73 -6.66 12.96
C GLY A 63 12.15 -5.29 13.26
N HIS A 64 12.22 -4.46 12.25
CA HIS A 64 11.51 -3.19 12.18
C HIS A 64 10.84 -3.12 10.82
N ALA A 65 9.56 -2.78 10.80
CA ALA A 65 8.82 -2.55 9.57
C ALA A 65 8.34 -1.10 9.50
N GLN A 66 8.50 -0.51 8.33
CA GLN A 66 7.90 0.75 7.94
C GLN A 66 6.95 0.48 6.77
N ILE A 67 5.71 0.89 6.94
CA ILE A 67 4.66 0.81 5.91
C ILE A 67 4.22 2.23 5.60
N MET A 68 4.29 2.63 4.33
CA MET A 68 3.94 3.97 3.86
C MET A 68 2.77 3.88 2.88
N ILE A 69 1.79 4.76 3.06
CA ILE A 69 0.69 4.94 2.13
C ILE A 69 0.93 6.25 1.39
N LEU A 70 1.17 6.16 0.10
CA LEU A 70 1.40 7.33 -0.76
C LEU A 70 0.07 8.03 -1.08
N ALA A 71 0.15 9.26 -1.59
CA ALA A 71 -1.01 10.08 -1.91
C ALA A 71 -1.97 9.45 -2.95
N ASP A 72 -1.45 8.58 -3.82
CA ASP A 72 -2.22 7.84 -4.82
C ASP A 72 -2.81 6.52 -4.27
N GLY A 73 -2.57 6.21 -2.99
CA GLY A 73 -2.97 4.98 -2.33
C GLY A 73 -1.98 3.82 -2.51
N THR A 74 -0.91 4.00 -3.25
CA THR A 74 0.15 2.98 -3.36
C THR A 74 0.77 2.74 -1.99
N ILE A 75 1.06 1.47 -1.69
CA ILE A 75 1.75 1.06 -0.46
C ILE A 75 3.23 0.84 -0.78
N GLU A 76 4.09 1.41 0.02
CA GLU A 76 5.51 1.07 0.07
C GLU A 76 5.84 0.45 1.42
N SER A 77 6.74 -0.51 1.43
CA SER A 77 7.25 -1.10 2.66
C SER A 77 8.76 -1.23 2.65
N GLN A 78 9.33 -1.06 3.82
CA GLN A 78 10.69 -1.46 4.13
C GLN A 78 10.69 -2.25 5.43
N VAL A 79 11.21 -3.47 5.38
CA VAL A 79 11.39 -4.30 6.57
C VAL A 79 12.86 -4.66 6.72
N ILE A 80 13.37 -4.50 7.93
CA ILE A 80 14.74 -4.84 8.31
C ILE A 80 14.64 -5.95 9.36
N ILE A 81 15.33 -7.07 9.12
CA ILE A 81 15.44 -8.18 10.07
C ILE A 81 16.89 -8.29 10.55
N ASN A 82 17.07 -8.28 11.86
CA ASN A 82 18.30 -8.68 12.52
C ASN A 82 18.17 -10.16 12.89
N ASN A 83 18.70 -11.02 12.04
CA ASN A 83 18.58 -12.47 12.11
C ASN A 83 19.67 -13.03 13.03
N VAL A 84 19.53 -12.83 14.32
CA VAL A 84 20.53 -13.25 15.32
C VAL A 84 20.46 -14.72 15.67
N SER A 85 19.32 -15.36 15.41
CA SER A 85 19.10 -16.80 15.62
C SER A 85 19.46 -17.65 14.39
N ASP A 86 20.06 -17.04 13.36
CA ASP A 86 20.44 -17.71 12.11
C ASP A 86 19.25 -18.44 11.45
N GLU A 87 18.05 -17.80 11.48
CA GLU A 87 16.85 -18.31 10.85
C GLU A 87 17.04 -18.47 9.34
N SER A 88 16.53 -19.55 8.77
CA SER A 88 16.32 -19.65 7.33
C SER A 88 15.02 -18.92 6.98
N VAL A 89 15.13 -17.61 6.70
CA VAL A 89 13.96 -16.74 6.47
C VAL A 89 13.31 -17.08 5.14
N ARG A 90 12.02 -17.40 5.17
CA ARG A 90 11.26 -17.87 4.01
C ARG A 90 10.54 -16.72 3.31
N PHE A 91 9.70 -16.00 4.03
CA PHE A 91 8.86 -14.92 3.51
C PHE A 91 8.30 -14.05 4.64
N GLY A 92 7.67 -12.94 4.26
CA GLY A 92 6.95 -12.07 5.19
C GLY A 92 5.67 -11.52 4.58
N HIS A 93 4.73 -11.20 5.46
CA HIS A 93 3.39 -10.73 5.08
C HIS A 93 2.91 -9.59 5.97
N ILE A 94 1.88 -8.88 5.47
CA ILE A 94 0.92 -8.16 6.31
C ILE A 94 -0.35 -9.02 6.40
N HIS A 95 -0.84 -9.14 7.62
CA HIS A 95 -2.09 -9.81 7.96
C HIS A 95 -3.10 -8.81 8.48
N HIS A 96 -4.39 -9.16 8.41
CA HIS A 96 -5.45 -8.46 9.12
C HIS A 96 -6.13 -9.43 10.08
N LEU A 97 -6.27 -9.04 11.35
CA LEU A 97 -6.92 -9.88 12.36
C LEU A 97 -8.39 -10.15 12.01
N ASN A 98 -8.82 -11.38 12.20
CA ASN A 98 -10.24 -11.66 12.28
C ASN A 98 -10.77 -11.27 13.68
N ALA A 99 -11.96 -10.71 13.73
CA ALA A 99 -12.57 -10.31 15.00
C ALA A 99 -12.57 -11.48 16.01
N GLY A 100 -11.96 -11.25 17.19
CA GLY A 100 -11.86 -12.23 18.25
C GLY A 100 -10.90 -13.39 18.01
N GLN A 101 -10.09 -13.34 16.94
CA GLN A 101 -9.06 -14.34 16.66
C GLN A 101 -7.66 -13.76 16.86
N PRO A 102 -6.69 -14.58 17.28
CA PRO A 102 -5.31 -14.11 17.50
C PRO A 102 -4.54 -13.94 16.17
N THR A 103 -5.07 -14.44 15.06
CA THR A 103 -4.45 -14.39 13.73
C THR A 103 -5.49 -14.07 12.66
N GLY A 104 -5.05 -13.77 11.45
CA GLY A 104 -5.92 -13.48 10.33
C GLY A 104 -5.27 -13.78 8.97
N PRO A 105 -6.00 -13.59 7.86
CA PRO A 105 -5.50 -13.90 6.53
C PRO A 105 -4.37 -12.95 6.11
N VAL A 106 -3.52 -13.46 5.21
CA VAL A 106 -2.53 -12.65 4.50
C VAL A 106 -3.27 -11.68 3.56
N ILE A 107 -2.91 -10.41 3.63
CA ILE A 107 -3.46 -9.38 2.75
C ILE A 107 -2.42 -8.77 1.82
N TRP A 108 -1.13 -8.86 2.16
CA TRP A 108 -0.06 -8.37 1.32
C TRP A 108 1.28 -9.06 1.61
N TRP A 109 2.07 -9.30 0.56
CA TRP A 109 3.38 -9.91 0.64
C TRP A 109 4.46 -8.86 0.80
N LEU A 110 5.34 -9.04 1.76
CA LEU A 110 6.48 -8.17 2.05
C LEU A 110 7.79 -8.69 1.47
N SER A 111 7.78 -9.94 1.00
CA SER A 111 8.90 -10.60 0.33
C SER A 111 8.63 -10.78 -1.15
N ASN A 112 9.69 -10.81 -1.97
CA ASN A 112 9.62 -10.97 -3.42
C ASN A 112 10.67 -12.02 -3.86
N PRO A 113 10.30 -13.00 -4.69
CA PRO A 113 8.98 -13.17 -5.34
C PRO A 113 7.86 -13.60 -4.38
N VAL A 114 6.64 -13.18 -4.70
CA VAL A 114 5.44 -13.53 -3.93
C VAL A 114 5.24 -15.05 -3.90
N GLY A 115 5.03 -15.60 -2.69
CA GLY A 115 4.76 -17.03 -2.49
C GLY A 115 5.96 -17.94 -2.70
N VAL A 116 7.16 -17.39 -2.76
CA VAL A 116 8.41 -18.17 -2.91
C VAL A 116 9.18 -18.19 -1.61
N ASP A 117 9.63 -19.37 -1.19
CA ASP A 117 10.55 -19.53 -0.07
C ASP A 117 11.94 -19.00 -0.45
N LEU A 118 12.40 -17.98 0.25
CA LEU A 118 13.66 -17.30 -0.06
C LEU A 118 14.88 -18.03 0.51
N ASN A 119 14.71 -18.72 1.64
CA ASN A 119 15.78 -19.44 2.36
C ASN A 119 17.00 -18.56 2.67
N LEU A 120 16.77 -17.33 3.12
CA LEU A 120 17.82 -16.36 3.43
C LEU A 120 18.34 -16.54 4.86
N THR A 121 19.65 -16.68 5.01
CA THR A 121 20.32 -16.91 6.30
C THR A 121 21.22 -15.74 6.73
N ASP A 122 21.28 -14.67 5.95
CA ASP A 122 22.07 -13.50 6.30
C ASP A 122 21.62 -12.90 7.64
N ARG A 123 22.58 -12.42 8.42
CA ARG A 123 22.32 -11.81 9.73
C ARG A 123 21.58 -10.48 9.65
N HIS A 124 21.64 -9.83 8.51
CA HIS A 124 20.96 -8.56 8.26
C HIS A 124 20.24 -8.61 6.93
N LEU A 125 18.93 -8.67 6.97
CA LEU A 125 18.07 -8.77 5.81
C LEU A 125 17.24 -7.49 5.65
N VAL A 126 17.10 -7.04 4.40
CA VAL A 126 16.29 -5.88 4.05
C VAL A 126 15.32 -6.25 2.94
N PHE A 127 14.04 -6.12 3.22
CA PHE A 127 12.97 -6.34 2.26
C PHE A 127 12.34 -5.00 1.89
N ARG A 128 12.08 -4.79 0.60
CA ARG A 128 11.36 -3.64 0.07
C ARG A 128 10.32 -4.10 -0.93
N GLN A 129 9.11 -3.60 -0.77
CA GLN A 129 8.00 -3.86 -1.67
C GLN A 129 7.22 -2.58 -1.93
N GLN A 130 6.63 -2.53 -3.13
CA GLN A 130 5.72 -1.47 -3.54
C GLN A 130 4.55 -2.10 -4.29
N GLY A 131 3.35 -1.61 -4.07
CA GLY A 131 2.17 -2.10 -4.78
C GLY A 131 0.87 -1.70 -4.10
N ILE A 132 -0.15 -2.50 -4.36
CA ILE A 132 -1.48 -2.35 -3.79
C ILE A 132 -1.90 -3.68 -3.14
N PHE A 133 -2.79 -3.62 -2.16
CA PHE A 133 -3.41 -4.83 -1.63
C PHE A 133 -4.14 -5.59 -2.73
N VAL A 134 -3.95 -6.89 -2.76
CA VAL A 134 -4.66 -7.76 -3.70
C VAL A 134 -6.02 -8.10 -3.10
N SER A 135 -7.08 -8.05 -3.91
CA SER A 135 -8.40 -8.50 -3.46
C SER A 135 -8.38 -9.99 -3.11
N ASN A 136 -9.05 -10.36 -2.04
CA ASN A 136 -9.17 -11.72 -1.54
C ASN A 136 -10.55 -11.92 -0.89
N ALA A 137 -10.75 -13.07 -0.26
CA ALA A 137 -12.02 -13.36 0.43
C ALA A 137 -12.29 -12.43 1.63
N HIS A 138 -11.26 -11.77 2.16
CA HIS A 138 -11.37 -10.87 3.31
C HIS A 138 -11.64 -9.42 2.88
N PHE A 139 -10.91 -8.95 1.87
CA PHE A 139 -11.12 -7.62 1.27
C PHE A 139 -11.39 -7.74 -0.23
N THR A 140 -12.51 -7.23 -0.67
CA THR A 140 -12.94 -7.32 -2.07
C THR A 140 -12.19 -6.35 -3.00
N SER A 141 -11.45 -5.40 -2.43
CA SER A 141 -10.66 -4.43 -3.19
C SER A 141 -9.51 -3.84 -2.36
N HIS A 142 -8.51 -3.31 -3.04
CA HIS A 142 -7.45 -2.49 -2.42
C HIS A 142 -8.05 -1.33 -1.60
N ALA A 143 -9.04 -0.65 -2.16
CA ALA A 143 -9.71 0.46 -1.49
C ALA A 143 -10.33 0.08 -0.15
N ALA A 144 -10.98 -1.09 -0.08
CA ALA A 144 -11.58 -1.58 1.16
C ALA A 144 -10.51 -1.91 2.21
N ALA A 145 -9.42 -2.58 1.80
CA ALA A 145 -8.31 -2.91 2.70
C ALA A 145 -7.60 -1.64 3.22
N LEU A 146 -7.39 -0.66 2.34
CA LEU A 146 -6.76 0.60 2.71
C LEU A 146 -7.63 1.44 3.64
N ALA A 147 -8.94 1.51 3.39
CA ALA A 147 -9.88 2.20 4.27
C ALA A 147 -9.89 1.60 5.68
N GLU A 148 -9.83 0.27 5.78
CA GLU A 148 -9.74 -0.44 7.05
C GLU A 148 -8.40 -0.18 7.75
N LEU A 149 -7.27 -0.25 7.03
CA LEU A 149 -5.96 0.08 7.57
C LEU A 149 -5.90 1.48 8.16
N LEU A 150 -6.50 2.45 7.48
CA LEU A 150 -6.53 3.85 7.96
C LEU A 150 -7.50 4.07 9.12
N ARG A 151 -8.53 3.23 9.23
CA ARG A 151 -9.53 3.28 10.31
C ARG A 151 -9.03 2.62 11.60
N ASP A 152 -8.40 1.47 11.46
CA ASP A 152 -7.94 0.63 12.57
C ASP A 152 -6.62 -0.06 12.24
N PRO A 153 -5.51 0.67 12.22
CA PRO A 153 -4.21 0.09 11.90
C PRO A 153 -3.80 -1.02 12.89
N SER A 154 -4.26 -0.95 14.14
CA SER A 154 -3.94 -1.94 15.16
C SER A 154 -4.50 -3.34 14.89
N SER A 155 -5.44 -3.47 13.96
CA SER A 155 -5.92 -4.76 13.46
C SER A 155 -5.00 -5.39 12.41
N PHE A 156 -3.94 -4.68 11.99
CA PHE A 156 -2.97 -5.17 11.01
C PHE A 156 -1.64 -5.48 11.69
N TYR A 157 -1.00 -6.56 11.25
CA TYR A 157 0.34 -6.90 11.75
C TYR A 157 1.25 -7.42 10.65
N VAL A 158 2.52 -7.14 10.80
CA VAL A 158 3.61 -7.68 9.98
C VAL A 158 4.08 -8.97 10.63
N ASN A 159 4.34 -10.01 9.82
CA ASN A 159 4.84 -11.29 10.28
C ASN A 159 5.89 -11.81 9.30
N PHE A 160 6.96 -12.41 9.81
CA PHE A 160 7.99 -13.09 9.05
C PHE A 160 8.18 -14.53 9.51
N HIS A 161 8.37 -15.44 8.56
CA HIS A 161 8.44 -16.88 8.73
C HIS A 161 9.82 -17.41 8.43
N SER A 162 10.19 -18.51 9.11
CA SER A 162 11.40 -19.27 8.84
C SER A 162 11.09 -20.77 8.79
N ASP A 163 12.10 -21.57 8.44
CA ASP A 163 11.94 -23.03 8.46
C ASP A 163 11.69 -23.55 9.88
N ALA A 164 12.36 -22.97 10.88
CA ALA A 164 12.17 -23.34 12.28
C ALA A 164 10.82 -22.85 12.85
N PHE A 165 10.31 -21.76 12.35
CA PHE A 165 9.06 -21.12 12.79
C PHE A 165 8.13 -20.87 11.59
N PRO A 166 7.48 -21.90 11.06
CA PRO A 166 6.58 -21.76 9.92
C PRO A 166 5.30 -20.94 10.24
N GLY A 167 4.93 -20.79 11.51
CA GLY A 167 3.86 -19.89 11.98
C GLY A 167 4.28 -18.44 12.11
N GLY A 168 5.59 -18.18 12.15
CA GLY A 168 6.19 -16.86 12.32
C GLY A 168 7.28 -16.87 13.39
N PHE A 169 8.35 -16.13 13.17
CA PHE A 169 9.42 -15.97 14.16
C PHE A 169 9.47 -14.56 14.76
N ALA A 170 8.92 -13.57 14.08
CA ALA A 170 8.81 -12.20 14.56
C ALA A 170 7.62 -11.48 13.93
N SER A 171 6.79 -10.87 14.76
CA SER A 171 5.64 -10.06 14.33
C SER A 171 5.58 -8.71 15.05
N GLY A 172 4.80 -7.78 14.47
CA GLY A 172 4.56 -6.46 15.05
C GLY A 172 3.26 -5.87 14.53
N PHE A 173 2.41 -5.38 15.44
CA PHE A 173 1.17 -4.69 15.11
C PHE A 173 1.46 -3.27 14.64
N LEU A 174 0.70 -2.78 13.68
CA LEU A 174 0.76 -1.38 13.28
C LEU A 174 0.13 -0.50 14.37
N PRO A 175 0.70 0.68 14.66
CA PRO A 175 0.24 1.57 15.73
C PRO A 175 -1.00 2.39 15.33
#